data_d3d2d7e74b6cab42a7a2127d93e8b6ee
#
_entry.id   d3d2d7e74b6cab42a7a2127d93e8b6ee
#
_cell.length_a   1.000
_cell.length_b   1.000
_cell.length_c   1.000
_cell.angle_alpha   90.00
_cell.angle_beta   90.00
_cell.angle_gamma   90.00
#
_symmetry.space_group_name_H-M   'P 1'
#
loop_
_entity.id
_entity.type
_entity.pdbx_description
1 polymer ?
#
loop_
_entity_poly.entity_id
_entity_poly.type
_entity_poly.pdbx_seq_one_letter_code
_entity_poly.pdbx_strand_id
1 'polypeptide(L)'
;YTNVDTLSLHDALPISDNGIELKKCIMKFIELWGLEDGFKDWVNKYCSFCPTLVDRIVPGYPREDAAKLCEEWGYEDQLIDRAEVFGLWVVESDSNLPLEQLEKELPFKEAGLNVVFTKDHHPYKERKVRILNGSHTSFVLASFLAGNDNVENSMKDPVIRKYMEETLYNEVIPTLSLSKEDCEEFAKAVIDRFLNPFVDHRLLSISLNSVSKWEARCLPSFLGYVNKFNKLPKYLTFSIAALMSFYTSQTEAEFNGGIVLKGDRNGEEYNITDDKAVLDFFRDNSGKTPAEFTHAYLSNTKFFGGEDLTKVLDLEEVITGYITDIRERGMRAVVNDLALDDEKLA
;
A
#
# COMPACT_ATOMS: atom_id res chain seq x y z
N TYR A 1 -12.19 22.77 2.26
CA TYR A 1 -11.80 22.30 0.93
C TYR A 1 -10.59 21.39 1.15
N THR A 2 -10.82 20.10 1.37
CA THR A 2 -9.79 19.08 1.32
C THR A 2 -9.33 18.98 -0.12
N ASN A 3 -8.05 19.18 -0.36
CA ASN A 3 -7.43 19.02 -1.66
C ASN A 3 -7.70 17.60 -2.18
N VAL A 4 -8.61 17.48 -3.13
CA VAL A 4 -8.99 16.22 -3.78
C VAL A 4 -7.87 15.71 -4.71
N ASP A 5 -6.85 16.54 -4.95
CA ASP A 5 -5.75 16.26 -5.88
C ASP A 5 -4.70 15.25 -5.38
N THR A 6 -4.79 14.80 -4.12
CA THR A 6 -3.82 13.86 -3.52
C THR A 6 -4.42 12.53 -3.08
N LEU A 7 -5.70 12.31 -3.25
CA LEU A 7 -6.26 10.97 -3.14
C LEU A 7 -5.92 10.21 -4.42
N SER A 8 -4.79 9.52 -4.41
CA SER A 8 -4.61 8.48 -5.42
C SER A 8 -5.79 7.52 -5.28
N LEU A 9 -6.37 7.08 -6.38
CA LEU A 9 -7.41 6.05 -6.38
C LEU A 9 -7.00 4.79 -5.57
N HIS A 10 -5.73 4.60 -5.31
CA HIS A 10 -5.19 3.61 -4.37
C HIS A 10 -5.58 3.85 -2.92
N ASP A 11 -5.82 5.09 -2.52
CA ASP A 11 -6.16 5.45 -1.14
C ASP A 11 -7.67 5.51 -0.92
N ALA A 12 -8.45 5.74 -1.99
CA ALA A 12 -9.92 5.74 -1.94
C ALA A 12 -10.54 4.34 -2.09
N LEU A 13 -9.78 3.36 -2.56
CA LEU A 13 -10.27 2.02 -2.91
C LEU A 13 -10.41 1.03 -1.76
N PRO A 14 -9.78 1.15 -0.62
CA PRO A 14 -10.17 0.31 0.48
C PRO A 14 -10.81 1.09 1.61
N ILE A 15 -11.95 1.69 1.37
CA ILE A 15 -12.89 1.70 2.49
C ILE A 15 -13.23 0.23 2.65
N SER A 16 -12.60 -0.39 3.64
CA SER A 16 -12.89 -1.74 4.05
C SER A 16 -14.39 -1.87 4.23
N ASP A 17 -14.97 -2.89 3.62
CA ASP A 17 -16.39 -3.15 3.77
C ASP A 17 -17.28 -1.98 3.27
N ASN A 18 -16.93 -1.39 2.13
CA ASN A 18 -17.57 -0.20 1.56
C ASN A 18 -19.11 -0.27 1.53
N GLY A 19 -19.69 -1.40 1.20
CA GLY A 19 -21.14 -1.61 1.24
C GLY A 19 -21.71 -1.48 2.65
N ILE A 20 -21.05 -2.08 3.65
CA ILE A 20 -21.44 -2.02 5.06
C ILE A 20 -21.30 -0.60 5.60
N GLU A 21 -20.20 0.08 5.29
CA GLU A 21 -19.97 1.46 5.74
C GLU A 21 -20.99 2.43 5.09
N LEU A 22 -21.31 2.24 3.82
CA LEU A 22 -22.37 3.01 3.16
C LEU A 22 -23.72 2.81 3.87
N LYS A 23 -24.07 1.57 4.22
CA LYS A 23 -25.29 1.28 4.98
C LYS A 23 -25.28 2.01 6.33
N LYS A 24 -24.18 1.95 7.07
CA LYS A 24 -24.03 2.68 8.34
C LYS A 24 -24.24 4.19 8.19
N CYS A 25 -23.66 4.79 7.14
CA CYS A 25 -23.84 6.20 6.84
C CYS A 25 -25.32 6.53 6.56
N ILE A 26 -26.00 5.73 5.74
CA ILE A 26 -27.42 5.92 5.43
C ILE A 26 -28.27 5.81 6.70
N MET A 27 -28.04 4.80 7.54
CA MET A 27 -28.75 4.67 8.82
C MET A 27 -28.52 5.87 9.73
N LYS A 28 -27.29 6.39 9.78
CA LYS A 28 -26.95 7.60 10.52
C LYS A 28 -27.68 8.84 10.00
N PHE A 29 -27.80 9.01 8.68
CA PHE A 29 -28.55 10.11 8.10
C PHE A 29 -30.07 10.01 8.38
N ILE A 30 -30.64 8.80 8.36
CA ILE A 30 -32.04 8.58 8.73
C ILE A 30 -32.30 9.10 10.14
N GLU A 31 -31.40 8.77 11.09
CA GLU A 31 -31.49 9.24 12.48
C GLU A 31 -31.30 10.77 12.59
N LEU A 32 -30.27 11.32 11.97
CA LEU A 32 -29.92 12.74 12.07
C LEU A 32 -30.98 13.66 11.45
N TRP A 33 -31.63 13.20 10.38
CA TRP A 33 -32.66 13.96 9.67
C TRP A 33 -34.07 13.69 10.20
N GLY A 34 -34.21 12.78 11.15
CA GLY A 34 -35.51 12.43 11.74
C GLY A 34 -36.47 11.85 10.71
N LEU A 35 -35.95 11.02 9.78
CA LEU A 35 -36.80 10.41 8.77
C LEU A 35 -37.72 9.36 9.41
N GLU A 36 -38.85 9.10 8.76
CA GLU A 36 -39.86 8.13 9.25
C GLU A 36 -39.33 6.73 9.46
N ASP A 37 -39.79 6.02 10.50
CA ASP A 37 -39.37 4.65 10.82
C ASP A 37 -39.63 3.68 9.66
N GLY A 38 -40.72 3.87 8.93
CA GLY A 38 -41.05 3.07 7.75
C GLY A 38 -40.00 3.12 6.64
N PHE A 39 -39.25 4.24 6.51
CA PHE A 39 -38.15 4.36 5.57
C PHE A 39 -36.93 3.54 5.98
N LYS A 40 -36.60 3.54 7.28
CA LYS A 40 -35.55 2.67 7.83
C LYS A 40 -35.84 1.20 7.60
N ASP A 41 -37.07 0.77 7.84
CA ASP A 41 -37.51 -0.60 7.60
C ASP A 41 -37.46 -0.97 6.10
N TRP A 42 -37.84 -0.04 5.24
CA TRP A 42 -37.78 -0.20 3.81
C TRP A 42 -36.34 -0.39 3.32
N VAL A 43 -35.41 0.48 3.77
CA VAL A 43 -33.98 0.36 3.44
C VAL A 43 -33.42 -1.00 3.87
N ASN A 44 -33.72 -1.43 5.11
CA ASN A 44 -33.22 -2.72 5.61
C ASN A 44 -33.79 -3.92 4.85
N LYS A 45 -35.01 -3.83 4.35
CA LYS A 45 -35.72 -4.94 3.72
C LYS A 45 -35.49 -5.03 2.22
N TYR A 46 -35.35 -3.90 1.53
CA TYR A 46 -35.37 -3.83 0.08
C TYR A 46 -34.08 -3.31 -0.56
N CYS A 47 -33.16 -2.76 0.22
CA CYS A 47 -31.85 -2.35 -0.30
C CYS A 47 -30.78 -3.39 0.02
N SER A 48 -29.94 -3.68 -0.97
CA SER A 48 -28.77 -4.52 -0.82
C SER A 48 -27.51 -3.67 -0.81
N PHE A 49 -26.59 -3.99 0.09
CA PHE A 49 -25.33 -3.29 0.30
C PHE A 49 -24.17 -4.29 0.18
N CYS A 50 -23.76 -4.52 -1.04
CA CYS A 50 -22.74 -5.50 -1.35
C CYS A 50 -21.33 -4.91 -1.16
N PRO A 51 -20.52 -5.41 -0.22
CA PRO A 51 -19.11 -5.06 -0.15
C PRO A 51 -18.38 -5.44 -1.43
N THR A 52 -17.44 -4.62 -1.86
CA THR A 52 -16.69 -4.89 -3.07
C THR A 52 -15.19 -4.68 -2.89
N LEU A 53 -14.41 -5.36 -3.73
CA LEU A 53 -12.98 -5.14 -3.88
C LEU A 53 -12.67 -4.92 -5.36
N VAL A 54 -11.96 -3.85 -5.67
CA VAL A 54 -11.40 -3.62 -7.01
C VAL A 54 -9.89 -3.79 -6.98
N ASP A 55 -9.36 -4.49 -7.97
CA ASP A 55 -7.93 -4.62 -8.20
C ASP A 55 -7.58 -4.19 -9.62
N ARG A 56 -7.03 -3.00 -9.77
CA ARG A 56 -6.47 -2.41 -10.98
C ARG A 56 -5.48 -1.34 -10.58
N ILE A 57 -4.29 -1.31 -11.19
CA ILE A 57 -3.33 -0.22 -11.03
C ILE A 57 -3.75 0.94 -11.92
N VAL A 58 -3.99 2.09 -11.29
CA VAL A 58 -4.43 3.33 -11.95
C VAL A 58 -3.52 4.47 -11.48
N PRO A 59 -2.47 4.84 -12.25
CA PRO A 59 -1.55 5.92 -11.88
C PRO A 59 -2.18 7.32 -11.88
N GLY A 60 -3.37 7.48 -12.49
CA GLY A 60 -4.10 8.73 -12.56
C GLY A 60 -3.89 9.48 -13.87
N TYR A 61 -4.20 10.78 -13.87
CA TYR A 61 -4.18 11.65 -15.04
C TYR A 61 -2.79 11.74 -15.67
N PRO A 62 -2.62 11.41 -16.98
CA PRO A 62 -1.34 11.38 -17.66
C PRO A 62 -0.87 12.79 -18.07
N ARG A 63 -0.41 13.60 -17.12
CA ARG A 63 -0.11 15.05 -17.30
C ARG A 63 0.81 15.34 -18.49
N GLU A 64 1.80 14.49 -18.73
CA GLU A 64 2.78 14.67 -19.81
C GLU A 64 2.20 14.34 -21.19
N ASP A 65 1.25 13.40 -21.28
CA ASP A 65 0.69 12.88 -22.54
C ASP A 65 -0.71 13.43 -22.85
N ALA A 66 -1.39 14.04 -21.87
CA ALA A 66 -2.79 14.41 -21.98
C ALA A 66 -3.08 15.33 -23.17
N ALA A 67 -2.24 16.36 -23.41
CA ALA A 67 -2.41 17.28 -24.51
C ALA A 67 -2.29 16.57 -25.88
N LYS A 68 -1.32 15.66 -26.01
CA LYS A 68 -1.13 14.86 -27.23
C LYS A 68 -2.30 13.89 -27.46
N LEU A 69 -2.78 13.25 -26.42
CA LEU A 69 -3.94 12.35 -26.51
C LEU A 69 -5.20 13.11 -26.93
N CYS A 70 -5.46 14.29 -26.37
CA CYS A 70 -6.57 15.15 -26.78
C CYS A 70 -6.47 15.57 -28.26
N GLU A 71 -5.27 15.91 -28.73
CA GLU A 71 -5.04 16.23 -30.13
C GLU A 71 -5.32 15.03 -31.05
N GLU A 72 -4.82 13.84 -30.71
CA GLU A 72 -5.05 12.60 -31.46
C GLU A 72 -6.55 12.23 -31.53
N TRP A 73 -7.28 12.45 -30.45
CA TRP A 73 -8.73 12.13 -30.36
C TRP A 73 -9.62 13.22 -30.95
N GLY A 74 -9.11 14.44 -31.13
CA GLY A 74 -9.85 15.56 -31.68
C GLY A 74 -10.85 16.22 -30.72
N TYR A 75 -10.70 15.98 -29.40
CA TYR A 75 -11.47 16.64 -28.35
C TYR A 75 -10.65 16.79 -27.07
N GLU A 76 -11.02 17.76 -26.23
CA GLU A 76 -10.42 17.95 -24.91
C GLU A 76 -11.13 17.09 -23.86
N ASP A 77 -10.35 16.39 -23.05
CA ASP A 77 -10.83 15.64 -21.91
C ASP A 77 -9.91 15.89 -20.70
N GLN A 78 -10.48 16.42 -19.63
CA GLN A 78 -9.78 16.70 -18.37
C GLN A 78 -9.86 15.53 -17.38
N LEU A 79 -10.58 14.47 -17.73
CA LEU A 79 -10.79 13.28 -16.92
C LEU A 79 -10.08 12.04 -17.49
N ILE A 80 -9.15 12.26 -18.42
CA ILE A 80 -8.31 11.16 -18.95
C ILE A 80 -7.64 10.47 -17.78
N ASP A 81 -7.73 9.14 -17.74
CA ASP A 81 -7.03 8.33 -16.76
C ASP A 81 -6.25 7.23 -17.44
N ARG A 82 -5.09 6.89 -16.87
CA ARG A 82 -4.26 5.79 -17.33
C ARG A 82 -4.47 4.61 -16.40
N ALA A 83 -4.67 3.44 -16.94
CA ALA A 83 -4.83 2.22 -16.18
C ALA A 83 -4.16 1.04 -16.88
N GLU A 84 -3.77 0.03 -16.10
CA GLU A 84 -3.36 -1.26 -16.66
C GLU A 84 -4.54 -1.99 -17.30
N VAL A 85 -4.24 -2.93 -18.20
CA VAL A 85 -5.26 -3.76 -18.84
C VAL A 85 -5.91 -4.72 -17.85
N PHE A 86 -5.14 -5.22 -16.88
CA PHE A 86 -5.68 -6.08 -15.82
C PHE A 86 -6.76 -5.36 -15.02
N GLY A 87 -7.80 -6.07 -14.66
CA GLY A 87 -8.84 -5.62 -13.74
C GLY A 87 -9.54 -6.80 -13.12
N LEU A 88 -9.79 -6.74 -11.82
CA LEU A 88 -10.59 -7.70 -11.07
C LEU A 88 -11.59 -6.92 -10.22
N TRP A 89 -12.84 -7.31 -10.28
CA TRP A 89 -13.88 -6.81 -9.38
C TRP A 89 -14.47 -7.98 -8.59
N VAL A 90 -14.35 -7.93 -7.27
CA VAL A 90 -14.97 -8.91 -6.37
C VAL A 90 -16.18 -8.25 -5.72
N VAL A 91 -17.32 -8.92 -5.77
CA VAL A 91 -18.59 -8.44 -5.20
C VAL A 91 -19.13 -9.50 -4.24
N GLU A 92 -19.31 -9.11 -2.99
CA GLU A 92 -19.89 -9.96 -1.98
C GLU A 92 -21.42 -9.87 -2.01
N SER A 93 -22.10 -11.02 -1.89
CA SER A 93 -23.55 -11.06 -1.76
C SER A 93 -24.00 -10.54 -0.40
N ASP A 94 -25.18 -9.95 -0.37
CA ASP A 94 -25.86 -9.44 0.83
C ASP A 94 -27.04 -10.37 1.17
N SER A 95 -27.53 -10.28 2.40
CA SER A 95 -28.68 -11.07 2.87
C SER A 95 -29.97 -10.84 2.04
N ASN A 96 -30.14 -9.63 1.49
CA ASN A 96 -31.28 -9.27 0.65
C ASN A 96 -31.06 -9.60 -0.83
N LEU A 97 -29.82 -9.90 -1.23
CA LEU A 97 -29.45 -10.28 -2.60
C LEU A 97 -28.52 -11.50 -2.56
N PRO A 98 -29.08 -12.72 -2.48
CA PRO A 98 -28.31 -13.95 -2.48
C PRO A 98 -27.42 -14.10 -3.73
N LEU A 99 -26.31 -14.83 -3.57
CA LEU A 99 -25.28 -14.98 -4.61
C LEU A 99 -25.85 -15.37 -6.00
N GLU A 100 -26.73 -16.35 -6.05
CA GLU A 100 -27.35 -16.81 -7.31
C GLU A 100 -28.20 -15.73 -8.00
N GLN A 101 -28.88 -14.89 -7.20
CA GLN A 101 -29.67 -13.78 -7.72
C GLN A 101 -28.74 -12.64 -8.18
N LEU A 102 -27.69 -12.34 -7.41
CA LEU A 102 -26.70 -11.34 -7.75
C LEU A 102 -26.01 -11.65 -9.10
N GLU A 103 -25.59 -12.90 -9.30
CA GLU A 103 -24.99 -13.35 -10.58
C GLU A 103 -25.96 -13.23 -11.76
N LYS A 104 -27.23 -13.48 -11.53
CA LYS A 104 -28.30 -13.38 -12.57
C LYS A 104 -28.62 -11.91 -12.90
N GLU A 105 -28.66 -11.03 -11.90
CA GLU A 105 -28.98 -9.61 -12.10
C GLU A 105 -27.81 -8.83 -12.71
N LEU A 106 -26.57 -9.26 -12.45
CA LEU A 106 -25.35 -8.67 -12.97
C LEU A 106 -24.56 -9.70 -13.81
N PRO A 107 -24.95 -9.94 -15.06
CA PRO A 107 -24.38 -11.01 -15.90
C PRO A 107 -23.00 -10.63 -16.46
N PHE A 108 -22.11 -10.09 -15.63
CA PHE A 108 -20.78 -9.61 -16.04
C PHE A 108 -19.85 -10.73 -16.48
N LYS A 109 -19.99 -11.93 -15.90
CA LYS A 109 -19.23 -13.12 -16.33
C LYS A 109 -19.60 -13.54 -17.75
N GLU A 110 -20.89 -13.44 -18.11
CA GLU A 110 -21.37 -13.73 -19.46
C GLU A 110 -20.85 -12.73 -20.49
N ALA A 111 -20.62 -11.48 -20.05
CA ALA A 111 -19.99 -10.44 -20.86
C ALA A 111 -18.45 -10.57 -20.96
N GLY A 112 -17.86 -11.61 -20.37
CA GLY A 112 -16.40 -11.84 -20.39
C GLY A 112 -15.60 -10.93 -19.46
N LEU A 113 -16.27 -10.26 -18.51
CA LEU A 113 -15.59 -9.40 -17.54
C LEU A 113 -15.02 -10.22 -16.38
N ASN A 114 -13.85 -9.82 -15.90
CA ASN A 114 -13.20 -10.47 -14.75
C ASN A 114 -13.85 -10.01 -13.44
N VAL A 115 -15.02 -10.57 -13.15
CA VAL A 115 -15.80 -10.30 -11.94
C VAL A 115 -16.00 -11.60 -11.16
N VAL A 116 -15.72 -11.53 -9.86
CA VAL A 116 -15.94 -12.65 -8.92
C VAL A 116 -17.08 -12.28 -8.00
N PHE A 117 -18.14 -13.09 -8.00
CA PHE A 117 -19.18 -13.02 -7.00
C PHE A 117 -18.90 -14.04 -5.89
N THR A 118 -19.03 -13.62 -4.64
CA THR A 118 -18.66 -14.42 -3.47
C THR A 118 -19.60 -14.19 -2.29
N LYS A 119 -19.54 -15.08 -1.32
CA LYS A 119 -20.18 -14.89 -0.01
C LYS A 119 -19.26 -14.24 1.02
N ASP A 120 -17.98 -14.13 0.70
CA ASP A 120 -16.96 -13.52 1.54
C ASP A 120 -15.84 -12.96 0.67
N HIS A 121 -15.64 -11.64 0.70
CA HIS A 121 -14.61 -10.96 -0.08
C HIS A 121 -13.27 -10.83 0.68
N HIS A 122 -13.26 -11.09 2.00
CA HIS A 122 -12.08 -10.88 2.86
C HIS A 122 -10.83 -11.65 2.40
N PRO A 123 -10.90 -12.92 1.97
CA PRO A 123 -9.72 -13.62 1.48
C PRO A 123 -9.09 -12.96 0.26
N TYR A 124 -9.90 -12.46 -0.67
CA TYR A 124 -9.42 -11.73 -1.85
C TYR A 124 -8.79 -10.39 -1.46
N LYS A 125 -9.39 -9.70 -0.48
CA LYS A 125 -8.88 -8.46 0.07
C LYS A 125 -7.54 -8.68 0.78
N GLU A 126 -7.46 -9.67 1.66
CA GLU A 126 -6.22 -10.03 2.35
C GLU A 126 -5.11 -10.29 1.31
N ARG A 127 -5.33 -11.17 0.34
CA ARG A 127 -4.39 -11.48 -0.73
C ARG A 127 -3.93 -10.23 -1.47
N LYS A 128 -4.86 -9.37 -1.93
CA LYS A 128 -4.53 -8.13 -2.64
C LYS A 128 -3.74 -7.16 -1.78
N VAL A 129 -4.19 -6.90 -0.55
CA VAL A 129 -3.56 -5.93 0.35
C VAL A 129 -2.16 -6.37 0.75
N ARG A 130 -1.97 -7.66 1.05
CA ARG A 130 -0.68 -8.17 1.51
C ARG A 130 0.31 -8.39 0.38
N ILE A 131 -0.13 -8.99 -0.73
CA ILE A 131 0.76 -9.32 -1.85
C ILE A 131 1.00 -8.09 -2.72
N LEU A 132 -0.03 -7.44 -3.28
CA LEU A 132 0.18 -6.32 -4.20
C LEU A 132 0.55 -5.03 -3.46
N ASN A 133 -0.30 -4.60 -2.53
CA ASN A 133 -0.09 -3.32 -1.86
C ASN A 133 1.05 -3.39 -0.85
N GLY A 134 1.20 -4.54 -0.17
CA GLY A 134 2.28 -4.80 0.78
C GLY A 134 3.65 -4.82 0.10
N SER A 135 3.77 -5.43 -1.08
CA SER A 135 5.02 -5.38 -1.86
C SER A 135 5.43 -3.94 -2.14
N HIS A 136 4.55 -3.15 -2.75
CA HIS A 136 4.84 -1.73 -2.99
C HIS A 136 5.35 -1.06 -1.72
N THR A 137 4.65 -1.23 -0.61
CA THR A 137 5.00 -0.58 0.66
C THR A 137 6.35 -1.07 1.21
N SER A 138 6.69 -2.34 1.01
CA SER A 138 7.94 -2.91 1.55
C SER A 138 9.18 -2.47 0.78
N PHE A 139 9.14 -2.39 -0.58
CA PHE A 139 10.36 -2.16 -1.35
C PHE A 139 10.53 -0.75 -1.91
N VAL A 140 9.44 0.00 -2.11
CA VAL A 140 9.44 1.27 -2.86
C VAL A 140 10.39 2.30 -2.28
N LEU A 141 10.42 2.46 -0.95
CA LEU A 141 11.26 3.47 -0.30
C LEU A 141 12.74 3.08 -0.35
N ALA A 142 13.05 1.80 -0.14
CA ALA A 142 14.42 1.27 -0.32
C ALA A 142 14.87 1.44 -1.78
N SER A 143 14.01 1.11 -2.74
CA SER A 143 14.30 1.23 -4.17
C SER A 143 14.54 2.68 -4.59
N PHE A 144 13.71 3.62 -4.11
CA PHE A 144 13.89 5.04 -4.39
C PHE A 144 15.24 5.54 -3.85
N LEU A 145 15.54 5.27 -2.60
CA LEU A 145 16.81 5.68 -1.98
C LEU A 145 18.03 4.97 -2.61
N ALA A 146 17.82 3.80 -3.22
CA ALA A 146 18.85 3.07 -3.97
C ALA A 146 19.04 3.59 -5.41
N GLY A 147 18.24 4.56 -5.88
CA GLY A 147 18.42 5.26 -7.15
C GLY A 147 17.43 4.91 -8.25
N ASN A 148 16.35 4.16 -7.97
CA ASN A 148 15.28 3.92 -8.93
C ASN A 148 14.18 4.99 -8.81
N ASP A 149 13.45 5.28 -9.89
CA ASP A 149 12.40 6.31 -9.90
C ASP A 149 10.99 5.76 -10.10
N ASN A 150 10.86 4.58 -10.70
CA ASN A 150 9.57 3.94 -10.94
C ASN A 150 9.61 2.43 -10.68
N VAL A 151 8.42 1.82 -10.65
CA VAL A 151 8.27 0.39 -10.32
C VAL A 151 8.92 -0.51 -11.37
N GLU A 152 8.80 -0.19 -12.65
CA GLU A 152 9.38 -0.98 -13.74
C GLU A 152 10.91 -1.05 -13.60
N ASN A 153 11.58 0.09 -13.37
CA ASN A 153 13.01 0.16 -13.17
C ASN A 153 13.44 -0.62 -11.92
N SER A 154 12.65 -0.54 -10.84
CA SER A 154 12.87 -1.33 -9.63
C SER A 154 12.84 -2.84 -9.91
N MET A 155 11.92 -3.29 -10.75
CA MET A 155 11.83 -4.70 -11.13
C MET A 155 12.90 -5.17 -12.14
N LYS A 156 13.48 -4.23 -12.88
CA LYS A 156 14.65 -4.48 -13.75
C LYS A 156 15.97 -4.51 -12.97
N ASP A 157 16.00 -3.89 -11.80
CA ASP A 157 17.14 -3.94 -10.87
C ASP A 157 17.16 -5.31 -10.16
N PRO A 158 18.16 -6.16 -10.40
CA PRO A 158 18.15 -7.54 -9.88
C PRO A 158 18.18 -7.61 -8.35
N VAL A 159 18.78 -6.62 -7.69
CA VAL A 159 18.86 -6.56 -6.23
C VAL A 159 17.51 -6.21 -5.63
N ILE A 160 16.86 -5.18 -6.15
CA ILE A 160 15.54 -4.75 -5.67
C ILE A 160 14.48 -5.80 -6.02
N ARG A 161 14.55 -6.39 -7.20
CA ARG A 161 13.67 -7.49 -7.58
C ARG A 161 13.79 -8.68 -6.62
N LYS A 162 15.02 -9.11 -6.32
CA LYS A 162 15.27 -10.19 -5.34
C LYS A 162 14.72 -9.81 -3.98
N TYR A 163 14.98 -8.60 -3.49
CA TYR A 163 14.42 -8.11 -2.24
C TYR A 163 12.88 -8.24 -2.20
N MET A 164 12.20 -7.79 -3.24
CA MET A 164 10.73 -7.87 -3.32
C MET A 164 10.23 -9.31 -3.42
N GLU A 165 10.84 -10.15 -4.24
CA GLU A 165 10.47 -11.57 -4.40
C GLU A 165 10.67 -12.34 -3.08
N GLU A 166 11.80 -12.18 -2.40
CA GLU A 166 12.07 -12.80 -1.10
C GLU A 166 11.06 -12.35 -0.03
N THR A 167 10.73 -11.05 0.01
CA THR A 167 9.68 -10.54 0.90
C THR A 167 8.36 -11.25 0.64
N LEU A 168 7.95 -11.39 -0.64
CA LEU A 168 6.67 -12.00 -1.00
C LEU A 168 6.62 -13.49 -0.67
N TYR A 169 7.56 -14.26 -1.21
CA TYR A 169 7.47 -15.72 -1.17
C TYR A 169 7.85 -16.29 0.20
N ASN A 170 8.81 -15.69 0.89
CA ASN A 170 9.36 -16.23 2.12
C ASN A 170 8.83 -15.57 3.41
N GLU A 171 8.29 -14.33 3.32
CA GLU A 171 7.86 -13.62 4.53
C GLU A 171 6.35 -13.30 4.53
N VAL A 172 5.76 -12.92 3.40
CA VAL A 172 4.34 -12.53 3.32
C VAL A 172 3.44 -13.76 3.09
N ILE A 173 3.64 -14.49 1.99
CA ILE A 173 2.78 -15.63 1.61
C ILE A 173 2.64 -16.66 2.74
N PRO A 174 3.69 -17.03 3.48
CA PRO A 174 3.54 -17.97 4.59
C PRO A 174 2.61 -17.51 5.73
N THR A 175 2.23 -16.24 5.77
CA THR A 175 1.36 -15.66 6.81
C THR A 175 -0.10 -15.52 6.38
N LEU A 176 -0.42 -15.82 5.12
CA LEU A 176 -1.76 -15.65 4.57
C LEU A 176 -2.66 -16.85 4.85
N SER A 177 -3.97 -16.60 4.83
CA SER A 177 -5.00 -17.60 5.09
C SER A 177 -5.36 -18.46 3.87
N LEU A 178 -5.12 -17.95 2.66
CA LEU A 178 -5.35 -18.67 1.40
C LEU A 178 -4.28 -19.74 1.15
N SER A 179 -4.56 -20.66 0.22
CA SER A 179 -3.58 -21.68 -0.18
C SER A 179 -2.29 -21.04 -0.69
N LYS A 180 -1.17 -21.71 -0.46
CA LYS A 180 0.14 -21.24 -0.93
C LYS A 180 0.13 -21.07 -2.45
N GLU A 181 -0.45 -22.03 -3.15
CA GLU A 181 -0.54 -22.08 -4.61
C GLU A 181 -1.31 -20.86 -5.15
N ASP A 182 -2.49 -20.53 -4.59
CA ASP A 182 -3.27 -19.36 -4.99
C ASP A 182 -2.52 -18.03 -4.75
N CYS A 183 -1.79 -17.96 -3.63
CA CYS A 183 -0.99 -16.80 -3.29
C CYS A 183 0.23 -16.63 -4.21
N GLU A 184 0.92 -17.73 -4.56
CA GLU A 184 2.07 -17.72 -5.46
C GLU A 184 1.66 -17.37 -6.90
N GLU A 185 0.52 -17.91 -7.37
CA GLU A 185 -0.03 -17.55 -8.68
C GLU A 185 -0.36 -16.04 -8.75
N PHE A 186 -1.01 -15.52 -7.71
CA PHE A 186 -1.30 -14.09 -7.63
C PHE A 186 -0.04 -13.23 -7.54
N ALA A 187 0.97 -13.66 -6.77
CA ALA A 187 2.24 -12.96 -6.65
C ALA A 187 2.98 -12.90 -8.00
N LYS A 188 2.97 -13.98 -8.76
CA LYS A 188 3.54 -14.00 -10.13
C LYS A 188 2.83 -13.01 -11.05
N ALA A 189 1.50 -12.98 -11.02
CA ALA A 189 0.73 -12.01 -11.79
C ALA A 189 1.04 -10.57 -11.37
N VAL A 190 1.27 -10.30 -10.08
CA VAL A 190 1.67 -8.99 -9.56
C VAL A 190 3.05 -8.58 -10.09
N ILE A 191 4.02 -9.50 -10.12
CA ILE A 191 5.36 -9.24 -10.69
C ILE A 191 5.26 -8.87 -12.17
N ASP A 192 4.45 -9.58 -12.96
CA ASP A 192 4.23 -9.29 -14.38
C ASP A 192 3.58 -7.90 -14.56
N ARG A 193 2.65 -7.51 -13.69
CA ARG A 193 2.02 -6.18 -13.68
C ARG A 193 3.02 -5.06 -13.33
N PHE A 194 3.97 -5.31 -12.43
CA PHE A 194 5.02 -4.35 -12.06
C PHE A 194 6.04 -4.13 -13.18
N LEU A 195 6.24 -5.13 -14.04
CA LEU A 195 7.08 -5.04 -15.23
C LEU A 195 6.39 -4.36 -16.43
N ASN A 196 5.15 -3.90 -16.28
CA ASN A 196 4.40 -3.28 -17.38
C ASN A 196 5.05 -1.94 -17.80
N PRO A 197 5.63 -1.84 -19.01
CA PRO A 197 6.33 -0.63 -19.47
C PRO A 197 5.39 0.53 -19.83
N PHE A 198 4.09 0.27 -19.92
CA PHE A 198 3.09 1.29 -20.28
C PHE A 198 2.54 2.03 -19.05
N VAL A 199 2.95 1.62 -17.85
CA VAL A 199 2.51 2.22 -16.59
C VAL A 199 3.71 2.87 -15.91
N ASP A 200 3.92 4.18 -16.10
CA ASP A 200 4.95 4.92 -15.35
C ASP A 200 4.49 5.16 -13.91
N HIS A 201 4.64 4.13 -13.08
CA HIS A 201 4.26 4.19 -11.68
C HIS A 201 5.43 4.72 -10.84
N ARG A 202 5.44 6.03 -10.61
CA ARG A 202 6.49 6.74 -9.89
C ARG A 202 6.55 6.32 -8.42
N LEU A 203 7.76 6.01 -7.90
CA LEU A 203 7.94 5.58 -6.52
C LEU A 203 7.53 6.68 -5.52
N LEU A 204 7.80 7.94 -5.83
CA LEU A 204 7.36 9.08 -5.01
C LEU A 204 5.83 9.23 -4.93
N SER A 205 5.10 8.84 -5.97
CA SER A 205 3.62 8.82 -5.91
C SER A 205 3.11 7.72 -4.97
N ILE A 206 3.85 6.61 -4.89
CA ILE A 206 3.53 5.50 -3.98
C ILE A 206 3.93 5.82 -2.53
N SER A 207 4.96 6.65 -2.32
CA SER A 207 5.51 6.96 -1.00
C SER A 207 4.61 7.80 -0.10
N LEU A 208 3.54 8.39 -0.64
CA LEU A 208 2.59 9.20 0.14
C LEU A 208 1.99 8.37 1.28
N ASN A 209 1.96 8.93 2.49
CA ASN A 209 1.40 8.30 3.70
C ASN A 209 1.97 6.90 3.97
N SER A 210 3.30 6.74 3.85
CA SER A 210 3.92 5.41 3.96
C SER A 210 3.86 4.81 5.36
N VAL A 211 3.78 5.63 6.42
CA VAL A 211 3.67 5.13 7.79
C VAL A 211 2.36 4.37 7.98
N SER A 212 1.22 4.98 7.68
CA SER A 212 -0.09 4.33 7.77
C SER A 212 -0.26 3.17 6.77
N LYS A 213 0.36 3.28 5.60
CA LYS A 213 0.40 2.18 4.62
C LYS A 213 1.19 0.98 5.14
N TRP A 214 2.32 1.21 5.81
CA TRP A 214 3.12 0.13 6.38
C TRP A 214 2.35 -0.58 7.50
N GLU A 215 1.69 0.18 8.38
CA GLU A 215 0.79 -0.35 9.40
C GLU A 215 -0.28 -1.26 8.79
N ALA A 216 -1.03 -0.75 7.82
CA ALA A 216 -2.17 -1.48 7.27
C ALA A 216 -1.79 -2.68 6.38
N ARG A 217 -0.60 -2.66 5.73
CA ARG A 217 -0.25 -3.58 4.65
C ARG A 217 0.87 -4.55 5.02
N CYS A 218 1.86 -4.10 5.80
CA CYS A 218 3.06 -4.87 6.15
C CYS A 218 3.04 -5.40 7.59
N LEU A 219 2.60 -4.59 8.55
CA LEU A 219 2.59 -4.96 9.97
C LEU A 219 1.89 -6.30 10.25
N PRO A 220 0.70 -6.59 9.68
CA PRO A 220 0.07 -7.87 9.96
C PRO A 220 0.86 -9.08 9.42
N SER A 221 1.60 -8.94 8.28
CA SER A 221 2.51 -10.00 7.80
C SER A 221 3.74 -10.11 8.68
N PHE A 222 4.31 -8.98 9.10
CA PHE A 222 5.44 -8.94 10.00
C PHE A 222 5.14 -9.67 11.32
N LEU A 223 4.06 -9.28 12.01
CA LEU A 223 3.66 -9.92 13.27
C LEU A 223 3.24 -11.38 13.05
N GLY A 224 2.52 -11.69 11.98
CA GLY A 224 2.15 -13.05 11.62
C GLY A 224 3.38 -13.96 11.43
N TYR A 225 4.43 -13.43 10.80
CA TYR A 225 5.70 -14.14 10.61
C TYR A 225 6.42 -14.37 11.94
N VAL A 226 6.56 -13.32 12.76
CA VAL A 226 7.18 -13.41 14.11
C VAL A 226 6.44 -14.44 14.96
N ASN A 227 5.12 -14.37 15.00
CA ASN A 227 4.30 -15.32 15.79
C ASN A 227 4.43 -16.76 15.29
N LYS A 228 4.51 -16.95 13.98
CA LYS A 228 4.57 -18.29 13.37
C LYS A 228 5.95 -18.94 13.52
N PHE A 229 7.02 -18.18 13.33
CA PHE A 229 8.37 -18.69 13.19
C PHE A 229 9.30 -18.36 14.36
N ASN A 230 8.86 -17.50 15.29
CA ASN A 230 9.66 -16.98 16.40
C ASN A 230 11.02 -16.41 15.97
N LYS A 231 11.02 -15.69 14.84
CA LYS A 231 12.18 -14.97 14.29
C LYS A 231 11.71 -13.74 13.51
N LEU A 232 12.60 -12.77 13.32
CA LEU A 232 12.31 -11.59 12.51
C LEU A 232 12.26 -11.95 11.02
N PRO A 233 11.28 -11.44 10.25
CA PRO A 233 11.33 -11.47 8.79
C PRO A 233 12.39 -10.47 8.32
N LYS A 234 13.42 -10.94 7.64
CA LYS A 234 14.63 -10.17 7.26
C LYS A 234 14.27 -8.92 6.44
N TYR A 235 13.52 -9.13 5.39
CA TYR A 235 13.20 -8.10 4.40
C TYR A 235 12.10 -7.14 4.87
N LEU A 236 11.06 -7.62 5.54
CA LEU A 236 10.06 -6.75 6.18
C LEU A 236 10.68 -5.91 7.30
N THR A 237 11.63 -6.47 8.07
CA THR A 237 12.40 -5.71 9.06
C THR A 237 13.21 -4.61 8.40
N PHE A 238 13.92 -4.92 7.30
CA PHE A 238 14.66 -3.92 6.54
C PHE A 238 13.76 -2.82 5.95
N SER A 239 12.51 -3.16 5.58
CA SER A 239 11.55 -2.17 5.09
C SER A 239 11.24 -1.07 6.10
N ILE A 240 11.28 -1.38 7.41
CA ILE A 240 11.13 -0.37 8.48
C ILE A 240 12.31 0.59 8.47
N ALA A 241 13.55 0.07 8.40
CA ALA A 241 14.75 0.90 8.33
C ALA A 241 14.77 1.78 7.06
N ALA A 242 14.31 1.25 5.93
CA ALA A 242 14.17 2.00 4.69
C ALA A 242 13.13 3.12 4.80
N LEU A 243 11.98 2.85 5.43
CA LEU A 243 10.96 3.87 5.71
C LEU A 243 11.54 4.97 6.61
N MET A 244 12.16 4.61 7.73
CA MET A 244 12.76 5.59 8.64
C MET A 244 13.83 6.44 7.92
N SER A 245 14.65 5.82 7.06
CA SER A 245 15.67 6.52 6.29
C SER A 245 15.07 7.47 5.25
N PHE A 246 13.99 7.09 4.57
CA PHE A 246 13.28 7.93 3.62
C PHE A 246 12.70 9.18 4.28
N TYR A 247 12.16 9.04 5.49
CA TYR A 247 11.59 10.16 6.24
C TYR A 247 12.61 10.98 7.02
N THR A 248 13.89 10.62 6.98
CA THR A 248 14.96 11.37 7.72
C THR A 248 15.13 12.76 7.14
N SER A 249 14.57 13.76 7.83
CA SER A 249 14.69 15.18 7.49
C SER A 249 14.33 16.07 8.68
N GLN A 250 14.99 17.24 8.75
CA GLN A 250 14.66 18.32 9.69
C GLN A 250 14.18 19.58 8.98
N THR A 251 14.13 19.58 7.66
CA THR A 251 13.81 20.75 6.83
C THR A 251 12.35 20.68 6.37
N GLU A 252 11.56 21.67 6.77
CA GLU A 252 10.19 21.87 6.29
C GLU A 252 10.15 22.78 5.06
N ALA A 253 9.17 22.55 4.20
CA ALA A 253 8.84 23.43 3.07
C ALA A 253 7.34 23.46 2.82
N GLU A 254 6.86 24.50 2.13
CA GLU A 254 5.50 24.54 1.61
C GLU A 254 5.45 23.90 0.22
N PHE A 255 4.49 23.04 0.00
CA PHE A 255 4.25 22.40 -1.30
C PHE A 255 2.75 22.17 -1.50
N ASN A 256 2.21 22.67 -2.61
CA ASN A 256 0.78 22.55 -2.97
C ASN A 256 -0.19 22.96 -1.83
N GLY A 257 0.16 24.00 -1.07
CA GLY A 257 -0.68 24.51 0.03
C GLY A 257 -0.63 23.67 1.32
N GLY A 258 0.28 22.70 1.42
CA GLY A 258 0.56 21.89 2.60
C GLY A 258 2.02 21.99 3.04
N ILE A 259 2.32 21.46 4.23
CA ILE A 259 3.69 21.33 4.74
C ILE A 259 4.23 19.95 4.34
N VAL A 260 5.47 19.92 3.86
CA VAL A 260 6.24 18.71 3.55
C VAL A 260 7.58 18.76 4.24
N LEU A 261 8.23 17.62 4.43
CA LEU A 261 9.65 17.57 4.74
C LEU A 261 10.48 17.43 3.46
N LYS A 262 11.70 17.94 3.47
CA LYS A 262 12.68 17.80 2.38
C LYS A 262 13.65 16.68 2.72
N GLY A 263 13.53 15.57 2.01
CA GLY A 263 14.55 14.52 2.04
C GLY A 263 15.65 14.79 1.01
N ASP A 264 16.77 14.10 1.17
CA ASP A 264 17.89 14.13 0.23
C ASP A 264 18.19 12.73 -0.29
N ARG A 265 18.35 12.61 -1.61
CA ARG A 265 18.82 11.40 -2.27
C ARG A 265 20.05 11.73 -3.10
N ASN A 266 21.22 11.52 -2.53
CA ASN A 266 22.50 11.77 -3.21
C ASN A 266 22.68 13.22 -3.73
N GLY A 267 22.18 14.21 -2.98
CA GLY A 267 22.25 15.64 -3.34
C GLY A 267 21.03 16.14 -4.14
N GLU A 268 20.06 15.29 -4.40
CA GLU A 268 18.77 15.67 -5.01
C GLU A 268 17.67 15.69 -3.94
N GLU A 269 17.09 16.87 -3.73
CA GLU A 269 15.97 17.02 -2.80
C GLU A 269 14.70 16.37 -3.33
N TYR A 270 13.93 15.74 -2.42
CA TYR A 270 12.58 15.26 -2.71
C TYR A 270 11.59 15.66 -1.60
N ASN A 271 10.31 15.69 -1.92
CA ASN A 271 9.26 16.00 -0.96
C ASN A 271 8.80 14.74 -0.25
N ILE A 272 8.69 14.82 1.07
CA ILE A 272 8.09 13.80 1.93
C ILE A 272 6.72 14.32 2.36
N THR A 273 5.67 13.64 1.94
CA THR A 273 4.27 14.01 2.21
C THR A 273 3.59 12.94 3.06
N ASP A 274 3.09 13.33 4.21
CA ASP A 274 2.35 12.47 5.13
C ASP A 274 1.47 13.34 6.04
N ASP A 275 0.73 12.73 6.94
CA ASP A 275 -0.01 13.44 7.98
C ASP A 275 0.91 14.30 8.83
N LYS A 276 0.42 15.48 9.25
CA LYS A 276 1.21 16.44 10.03
C LYS A 276 1.88 15.81 11.26
N ALA A 277 1.17 14.93 11.97
CA ALA A 277 1.71 14.28 13.17
C ALA A 277 2.90 13.35 12.85
N VAL A 278 2.90 12.73 11.66
CA VAL A 278 4.02 11.91 11.16
C VAL A 278 5.19 12.82 10.80
N LEU A 279 4.94 13.88 10.04
CA LEU A 279 5.99 14.82 9.63
C LEU A 279 6.65 15.48 10.86
N ASP A 280 5.87 15.96 11.83
CA ASP A 280 6.38 16.51 13.09
C ASP A 280 7.27 15.50 13.83
N PHE A 281 6.82 14.23 13.92
CA PHE A 281 7.60 13.18 14.56
C PHE A 281 9.00 13.00 13.91
N PHE A 282 9.06 12.89 12.58
CA PHE A 282 10.31 12.68 11.87
C PHE A 282 11.21 13.91 11.93
N ARG A 283 10.68 15.12 11.79
CA ARG A 283 11.44 16.37 11.98
C ARG A 283 12.13 16.42 13.35
N ASP A 284 11.39 16.09 14.40
CA ASP A 284 11.86 16.22 15.78
C ASP A 284 12.82 15.09 16.20
N ASN A 285 12.84 13.97 15.47
CA ASN A 285 13.63 12.79 15.83
C ASN A 285 14.77 12.46 14.86
N SER A 286 14.78 12.97 13.63
CA SER A 286 15.77 12.62 12.59
C SER A 286 17.21 12.98 12.96
N GLY A 287 17.41 13.98 13.81
CA GLY A 287 18.74 14.40 14.29
C GLY A 287 19.32 13.56 15.44
N LYS A 288 18.56 12.59 15.96
CA LYS A 288 19.00 11.72 17.06
C LYS A 288 20.01 10.67 16.58
N THR A 289 20.68 10.03 17.54
CA THR A 289 21.48 8.84 17.25
C THR A 289 20.62 7.73 16.66
N PRO A 290 21.18 6.77 15.87
CA PRO A 290 20.42 5.66 15.32
C PRO A 290 19.59 4.91 16.38
N ALA A 291 20.17 4.61 17.55
CA ALA A 291 19.48 3.91 18.62
C ALA A 291 18.31 4.70 19.21
N GLU A 292 18.52 5.99 19.52
CA GLU A 292 17.46 6.86 20.05
C GLU A 292 16.34 7.07 19.04
N PHE A 293 16.67 7.19 17.75
CA PHE A 293 15.70 7.36 16.68
C PHE A 293 14.88 6.08 16.49
N THR A 294 15.55 4.92 16.46
CA THR A 294 14.87 3.61 16.36
C THR A 294 13.96 3.38 17.56
N HIS A 295 14.42 3.60 18.77
CA HIS A 295 13.60 3.46 19.97
C HIS A 295 12.36 4.38 19.92
N ALA A 296 12.54 5.65 19.57
CA ALA A 296 11.43 6.60 19.46
C ALA A 296 10.39 6.17 18.43
N TYR A 297 10.82 5.62 17.29
CA TYR A 297 9.91 5.16 16.24
C TYR A 297 9.16 3.89 16.65
N LEU A 298 9.86 2.86 17.10
CA LEU A 298 9.27 1.55 17.45
C LEU A 298 8.36 1.60 18.69
N SER A 299 8.64 2.51 19.64
CA SER A 299 7.79 2.73 20.82
C SER A 299 6.53 3.57 20.54
N ASN A 300 6.42 4.19 19.34
CA ASN A 300 5.27 5.01 18.99
C ASN A 300 4.09 4.12 18.52
N THR A 301 3.34 3.62 19.47
CA THR A 301 2.22 2.69 19.23
C THR A 301 1.16 3.23 18.27
N LYS A 302 1.06 4.55 18.06
CA LYS A 302 0.13 5.16 17.09
C LYS A 302 0.47 4.82 15.64
N PHE A 303 1.73 4.48 15.35
CA PHE A 303 2.19 4.11 14.01
C PHE A 303 2.01 2.62 13.71
N PHE A 304 1.59 1.84 14.71
CA PHE A 304 1.52 0.38 14.64
C PHE A 304 0.20 -0.18 15.20
N GLY A 305 -0.90 0.56 15.08
CA GLY A 305 -2.22 0.08 15.49
C GLY A 305 -2.35 -0.24 17.00
N GLY A 306 -1.53 0.39 17.82
CA GLY A 306 -1.48 0.15 19.28
C GLY A 306 -0.34 -0.78 19.73
N GLU A 307 0.37 -1.42 18.80
CA GLU A 307 1.48 -2.34 19.11
C GLU A 307 2.75 -1.57 19.50
N ASP A 308 3.47 -2.05 20.49
CA ASP A 308 4.79 -1.57 20.91
C ASP A 308 5.86 -2.51 20.33
N LEU A 309 6.48 -2.10 19.23
CA LEU A 309 7.42 -2.93 18.50
C LEU A 309 8.80 -3.05 19.19
N THR A 310 9.10 -2.25 20.22
CA THR A 310 10.31 -2.45 21.05
C THR A 310 10.30 -3.77 21.80
N LYS A 311 9.13 -4.40 21.93
CA LYS A 311 8.95 -5.69 22.61
C LYS A 311 9.12 -6.90 21.70
N VAL A 312 9.35 -6.68 20.41
CA VAL A 312 9.43 -7.77 19.43
C VAL A 312 10.89 -8.22 19.30
N LEU A 313 11.21 -9.37 19.85
CA LEU A 313 12.53 -10.02 19.75
C LEU A 313 13.70 -8.97 19.87
N ASP A 314 14.68 -9.09 18.99
CA ASP A 314 15.84 -8.18 18.85
C ASP A 314 15.63 -7.07 17.78
N LEU A 315 14.37 -6.74 17.46
CA LEU A 315 14.01 -5.82 16.38
C LEU A 315 14.70 -4.45 16.50
N GLU A 316 14.73 -3.89 17.71
CA GLU A 316 15.33 -2.57 17.94
C GLU A 316 16.85 -2.57 17.63
N GLU A 317 17.57 -3.61 18.02
CA GLU A 317 19.00 -3.77 17.74
C GLU A 317 19.22 -3.92 16.23
N VAL A 318 18.46 -4.79 15.56
CA VAL A 318 18.58 -5.06 14.12
C VAL A 318 18.31 -3.80 13.29
N ILE A 319 17.23 -3.05 13.59
CA ILE A 319 16.91 -1.81 12.88
C ILE A 319 17.94 -0.73 13.15
N THR A 320 18.43 -0.62 14.38
CA THR A 320 19.51 0.32 14.72
C THR A 320 20.76 0.03 13.89
N GLY A 321 21.12 -1.23 13.70
CA GLY A 321 22.21 -1.65 12.81
C GLY A 321 21.97 -1.21 11.36
N TYR A 322 20.81 -1.49 10.80
CA TYR A 322 20.47 -1.06 9.43
C TYR A 322 20.50 0.47 9.26
N ILE A 323 19.94 1.24 10.21
CA ILE A 323 19.96 2.72 10.15
C ILE A 323 21.39 3.24 10.20
N THR A 324 22.25 2.64 11.03
CA THR A 324 23.68 3.00 11.12
C THR A 324 24.37 2.75 9.78
N ASP A 325 24.24 1.55 9.24
CA ASP A 325 24.84 1.17 7.95
C ASP A 325 24.35 2.03 6.80
N ILE A 326 23.03 2.35 6.76
CA ILE A 326 22.46 3.21 5.72
C ILE A 326 23.02 4.64 5.82
N ARG A 327 23.18 5.18 7.02
CA ARG A 327 23.79 6.51 7.22
C ARG A 327 25.26 6.57 6.82
N GLU A 328 26.01 5.49 7.04
CA GLU A 328 27.45 5.43 6.75
C GLU A 328 27.75 5.08 5.29
N ARG A 329 26.99 4.18 4.68
CA ARG A 329 27.30 3.53 3.39
C ARG A 329 26.28 3.81 2.28
N GLY A 330 25.16 4.39 2.65
CA GLY A 330 24.04 4.63 1.73
C GLY A 330 23.15 3.39 1.48
N MET A 331 21.91 3.65 1.09
CA MET A 331 20.88 2.61 0.89
C MET A 331 21.31 1.53 -0.11
N ARG A 332 21.91 1.93 -1.25
CA ARG A 332 22.31 0.98 -2.32
C ARG A 332 23.30 -0.08 -1.81
N ALA A 333 24.29 0.33 -1.00
CA ALA A 333 25.26 -0.59 -0.47
C ALA A 333 24.63 -1.62 0.48
N VAL A 334 23.75 -1.15 1.37
CA VAL A 334 23.11 -2.00 2.37
C VAL A 334 22.11 -2.98 1.75
N VAL A 335 21.30 -2.53 0.78
CA VAL A 335 20.36 -3.44 0.10
C VAL A 335 21.10 -4.49 -0.77
N ASN A 336 22.26 -4.14 -1.32
CA ASN A 336 23.11 -5.12 -2.02
C ASN A 336 23.59 -6.21 -1.08
N ASP A 337 24.09 -5.85 0.11
CA ASP A 337 24.53 -6.82 1.11
C ASP A 337 23.36 -7.70 1.58
N LEU A 338 22.19 -7.10 1.80
CA LEU A 338 20.98 -7.81 2.17
C LEU A 338 20.61 -8.91 1.17
N ALA A 339 20.75 -8.63 -0.14
CA ALA A 339 20.47 -9.60 -1.20
C ALA A 339 21.56 -10.66 -1.37
N LEU A 340 22.84 -10.33 -1.07
CA LEU A 340 23.97 -11.25 -1.23
C LEU A 340 24.13 -12.23 -0.07
N ASP A 341 23.70 -11.90 1.13
CA ASP A 341 23.80 -12.77 2.30
C ASP A 341 23.03 -14.10 2.12
N ASP A 342 21.96 -14.09 1.32
CA ASP A 342 21.20 -15.32 1.04
C ASP A 342 21.95 -16.29 0.10
N GLU A 343 22.88 -15.80 -0.72
CA GLU A 343 23.69 -16.66 -1.60
C GLU A 343 24.81 -17.40 -0.84
N LYS A 344 25.17 -16.93 0.36
CA LYS A 344 26.16 -17.58 1.21
C LYS A 344 25.56 -18.66 2.10
N LEU A 345 24.24 -18.69 2.24
CA LEU A 345 23.49 -19.61 3.08
C LEU A 345 22.79 -20.74 2.30
N ALA A 346 22.78 -20.68 0.96
CA ALA A 346 22.28 -21.69 0.04
C ALA A 346 23.40 -22.58 -0.49
#